data_c0cdd3b020c69abe393bc45abe23b278
#
_entry.id   c0cdd3b020c69abe393bc45abe23b278
#
_cell.length_a   1.000
_cell.length_b   1.000
_cell.length_c   1.000
_cell.angle_alpha   90.00
_cell.angle_beta   90.00
_cell.angle_gamma   90.00
#
_symmetry.space_group_name_H-M   'P 1'
#
loop_
_entity.id
_entity.type
_entity.pdbx_description
1 polymer ?
#
loop_
_entity_poly.entity_id
_entity_poly.type
_entity_poly.pdbx_seq_one_letter_code
_entity_poly.pdbx_strand_id
1 'polypeptide(L)'
;TLLQPGALCAKIIQLNPIKFVGFVPETELGRIIKGSTATAKLINGQEIQGTVTFVSRSADQTTRTFRVEIEADNADLSISKGQTAEISIASDGTQAHLLPQSALTLDDSGALGVRTVDEQSQVLFFETDLIRDTMKGVWLKGLPEKTNVIVLGQEYVTDGIEVQQVFQEV
;
A
#
# COMPACT_ATOMS: atom_id res chain seq x y z
N THR A 1 -15.36 38.92 -31.00
CA THR A 1 -15.07 39.50 -29.67
C THR A 1 -13.73 40.20 -29.72
N LEU A 2 -13.69 41.49 -29.43
CA LEU A 2 -12.44 42.26 -29.32
C LEU A 2 -11.75 41.87 -28.02
N LEU A 3 -10.53 41.30 -28.13
CA LEU A 3 -9.69 40.98 -26.99
C LEU A 3 -8.88 42.25 -26.62
N GLN A 4 -8.85 42.58 -25.35
CA GLN A 4 -8.01 43.67 -24.85
C GLN A 4 -6.54 43.16 -24.70
N PRO A 5 -5.54 44.06 -24.82
CA PRO A 5 -4.14 43.71 -24.55
C PRO A 5 -4.01 43.09 -23.16
N GLY A 6 -3.40 41.88 -23.10
CA GLY A 6 -3.26 41.12 -21.87
C GLY A 6 -4.39 40.11 -21.57
N ALA A 7 -5.46 40.06 -22.37
CA ALA A 7 -6.50 39.05 -22.23
C ALA A 7 -6.01 37.67 -22.73
N LEU A 8 -6.40 36.64 -22.02
CA LEU A 8 -6.08 35.24 -22.40
C LEU A 8 -6.87 34.87 -23.67
N CYS A 9 -6.14 34.67 -24.79
CA CYS A 9 -6.76 34.30 -26.07
C CYS A 9 -7.03 32.81 -26.19
N ALA A 10 -6.09 31.99 -25.75
CA ALA A 10 -6.18 30.54 -25.85
C ALA A 10 -5.29 29.87 -24.78
N LYS A 11 -5.63 28.64 -24.43
CA LYS A 11 -4.80 27.77 -23.60
C LYS A 11 -4.49 26.51 -24.36
N ILE A 12 -3.23 26.32 -24.69
CA ILE A 12 -2.76 25.10 -25.31
C ILE A 12 -2.57 24.04 -24.24
N ILE A 13 -3.06 22.85 -24.48
CA ILE A 13 -2.91 21.68 -23.58
C ILE A 13 -2.21 20.56 -24.36
N GLN A 14 -1.32 19.86 -23.68
CA GLN A 14 -0.73 18.62 -24.15
C GLN A 14 -1.48 17.47 -23.49
N LEU A 15 -1.98 16.53 -24.32
CA LEU A 15 -2.74 15.37 -23.85
C LEU A 15 -1.97 14.06 -24.02
N ASN A 16 -0.86 14.06 -24.78
CA ASN A 16 0.02 12.91 -24.89
C ASN A 16 1.48 13.33 -24.67
N PRO A 17 2.22 12.77 -23.67
CA PRO A 17 1.67 11.92 -22.63
C PRO A 17 0.67 12.66 -21.73
N ILE A 18 -0.32 11.93 -21.20
CA ILE A 18 -1.25 12.47 -20.20
C ILE A 18 -0.62 12.41 -18.81
N LYS A 19 -0.88 13.43 -18.00
CA LYS A 19 -0.40 13.48 -16.60
C LYS A 19 -1.54 13.30 -15.63
N PHE A 20 -1.42 12.29 -14.79
CA PHE A 20 -2.25 12.13 -13.60
C PHE A 20 -1.54 12.77 -12.41
N VAL A 21 -2.27 13.53 -11.63
CA VAL A 21 -1.74 14.21 -10.45
C VAL A 21 -2.46 13.68 -9.22
N GLY A 22 -1.69 13.14 -8.30
CA GLY A 22 -2.18 12.70 -7.01
C GLY A 22 -1.49 13.45 -5.86
N PHE A 23 -2.07 13.34 -4.68
CA PHE A 23 -1.53 13.89 -3.45
C PHE A 23 -1.44 12.80 -2.40
N VAL A 24 -0.27 12.63 -1.82
CA VAL A 24 0.01 11.57 -0.85
C VAL A 24 0.41 12.15 0.50
N PRO A 25 -0.01 11.56 1.62
CA PRO A 25 0.42 12.00 2.94
C PRO A 25 1.91 11.67 3.16
N GLU A 26 2.53 12.35 4.12
CA GLU A 26 3.94 12.16 4.46
C GLU A 26 4.28 10.71 4.84
N THR A 27 3.36 10.03 5.51
CA THR A 27 3.53 8.62 5.94
C THR A 27 3.75 7.65 4.78
N GLU A 28 3.22 7.96 3.60
CA GLU A 28 3.34 7.11 2.40
C GLU A 28 4.45 7.55 1.45
N LEU A 29 5.00 8.77 1.67
CA LEU A 29 5.99 9.36 0.75
C LEU A 29 7.24 8.50 0.58
N GLY A 30 7.72 7.89 1.66
CA GLY A 30 8.91 7.03 1.66
C GLY A 30 8.80 5.77 0.81
N ARG A 31 7.57 5.37 0.45
CA ARG A 31 7.28 4.19 -0.37
C ARG A 31 7.20 4.50 -1.87
N ILE A 32 7.16 5.79 -2.23
CA ILE A 32 6.97 6.21 -3.62
C ILE A 32 8.31 6.61 -4.22
N ILE A 33 8.75 5.86 -5.20
CA ILE A 33 10.01 6.07 -5.89
C ILE A 33 9.73 6.60 -7.30
N LYS A 34 10.47 7.61 -7.74
CA LYS A 34 10.43 8.05 -9.14
C LYS A 34 10.85 6.88 -10.03
N GLY A 35 10.07 6.59 -11.07
CA GLY A 35 10.25 5.45 -11.96
C GLY A 35 9.36 4.25 -11.62
N SER A 36 8.68 4.24 -10.45
CA SER A 36 7.74 3.17 -10.12
C SER A 36 6.59 3.11 -11.09
N THR A 37 6.14 1.90 -11.39
CA THR A 37 4.93 1.68 -12.18
C THR A 37 3.70 2.11 -11.38
N ALA A 38 2.77 2.75 -12.05
CA ALA A 38 1.50 3.17 -11.49
C ALA A 38 0.34 2.81 -12.42
N THR A 39 -0.81 2.53 -11.84
CA THR A 39 -2.05 2.30 -12.60
C THR A 39 -3.04 3.40 -12.22
N ALA A 40 -3.58 4.08 -13.23
CA ALA A 40 -4.67 5.03 -13.06
C ALA A 40 -5.97 4.39 -13.53
N LYS A 41 -6.95 4.29 -12.65
CA LYS A 41 -8.29 3.77 -12.95
C LYS A 41 -9.26 4.94 -13.05
N LEU A 42 -9.80 5.15 -14.24
CA LEU A 42 -10.81 6.18 -14.49
C LEU A 42 -12.18 5.77 -13.94
N ILE A 43 -13.08 6.75 -13.74
CA ILE A 43 -14.45 6.51 -13.25
C ILE A 43 -15.23 5.53 -14.17
N ASN A 44 -14.93 5.53 -15.47
CA ASN A 44 -15.55 4.60 -16.44
C ASN A 44 -15.03 3.16 -16.34
N GLY A 45 -14.10 2.87 -15.41
CA GLY A 45 -13.48 1.57 -15.22
C GLY A 45 -12.25 1.29 -16.08
N GLN A 46 -11.86 2.18 -16.98
CA GLN A 46 -10.66 2.05 -17.80
C GLN A 46 -9.42 2.16 -16.93
N GLU A 47 -8.50 1.22 -17.06
CA GLU A 47 -7.22 1.21 -16.38
C GLU A 47 -6.09 1.56 -17.36
N ILE A 48 -5.24 2.48 -16.94
CA ILE A 48 -4.13 3.01 -17.72
C ILE A 48 -2.86 2.83 -16.92
N GLN A 49 -1.87 2.22 -17.52
CA GLN A 49 -0.54 2.09 -16.92
C GLN A 49 0.29 3.33 -17.21
N GLY A 50 1.03 3.76 -16.21
CA GLY A 50 1.94 4.88 -16.30
C GLY A 50 3.14 4.72 -15.38
N THR A 51 3.96 5.73 -15.35
CA THR A 51 5.19 5.76 -14.55
C THR A 51 5.21 7.03 -13.71
N VAL A 52 5.66 6.91 -12.46
CA VAL A 52 5.90 8.07 -11.58
C VAL A 52 7.05 8.89 -12.12
N THR A 53 6.79 10.10 -12.60
CA THR A 53 7.80 10.98 -13.17
C THR A 53 8.25 12.06 -12.20
N PHE A 54 7.39 12.44 -11.27
CA PHE A 54 7.69 13.50 -10.31
C PHE A 54 7.09 13.19 -8.93
N VAL A 55 7.89 13.41 -7.90
CA VAL A 55 7.49 13.39 -6.49
C VAL A 55 7.97 14.70 -5.87
N SER A 56 7.04 15.50 -5.34
CA SER A 56 7.38 16.77 -4.70
C SER A 56 8.23 16.54 -3.45
N ARG A 57 9.17 17.44 -3.20
CA ARG A 57 9.96 17.48 -1.96
C ARG A 57 9.43 18.51 -0.96
N SER A 58 8.37 19.24 -1.35
CA SER A 58 7.72 20.22 -0.49
C SER A 58 6.25 19.81 -0.34
N ALA A 59 5.80 19.77 0.91
CA ALA A 59 4.39 19.56 1.19
C ALA A 59 3.57 20.81 0.85
N ASP A 60 2.34 20.62 0.45
CA ASP A 60 1.34 21.67 0.46
C ASP A 60 1.08 22.10 1.91
N GLN A 61 1.13 23.40 2.18
CA GLN A 61 1.05 23.94 3.55
C GLN A 61 -0.32 23.74 4.19
N THR A 62 -1.36 23.63 3.38
CA THR A 62 -2.75 23.51 3.86
C THR A 62 -3.12 22.06 4.11
N THR A 63 -2.82 21.18 3.15
CA THR A 63 -3.24 19.77 3.20
C THR A 63 -2.19 18.84 3.78
N ARG A 64 -0.93 19.30 3.92
CA ARG A 64 0.24 18.51 4.34
C ARG A 64 0.47 17.27 3.49
N THR A 65 0.14 17.38 2.21
CA THR A 65 0.33 16.31 1.24
C THR A 65 1.41 16.65 0.22
N PHE A 66 2.00 15.64 -0.38
CA PHE A 66 3.02 15.77 -1.39
C PHE A 66 2.43 15.46 -2.76
N ARG A 67 2.69 16.33 -3.72
CA ARG A 67 2.25 16.13 -5.10
C ARG A 67 3.07 15.05 -5.79
N VAL A 68 2.38 14.11 -6.43
CA VAL A 68 2.96 13.06 -7.27
C VAL A 68 2.38 13.18 -8.67
N GLU A 69 3.23 13.09 -9.69
CA GLU A 69 2.81 13.08 -11.10
C GLU A 69 3.16 11.74 -11.73
N ILE A 70 2.19 11.19 -12.44
CA ILE A 70 2.32 9.96 -13.21
C ILE A 70 2.09 10.31 -14.67
N GLU A 71 3.00 9.92 -15.55
CA GLU A 71 2.83 10.04 -16.99
C GLU A 71 2.42 8.70 -17.58
N ALA A 72 1.44 8.76 -18.46
CA ALA A 72 0.94 7.61 -19.19
C ALA A 72 0.74 7.96 -20.67
N ASP A 73 0.84 6.98 -21.55
CA ASP A 73 0.55 7.15 -22.97
C ASP A 73 -0.94 7.40 -23.19
N ASN A 74 -1.23 8.33 -24.11
CA ASN A 74 -2.57 8.71 -24.56
C ASN A 74 -2.55 9.07 -26.04
N ALA A 75 -1.94 8.19 -26.84
CA ALA A 75 -1.72 8.44 -28.26
C ALA A 75 -3.02 8.59 -29.05
N ASP A 76 -4.08 7.92 -28.63
CA ASP A 76 -5.42 8.00 -29.19
C ASP A 76 -6.24 9.20 -28.69
N LEU A 77 -5.68 9.99 -27.76
CA LEU A 77 -6.33 11.16 -27.13
C LEU A 77 -7.68 10.85 -26.48
N SER A 78 -7.92 9.60 -26.11
CA SER A 78 -9.18 9.14 -25.50
C SER A 78 -9.38 9.72 -24.10
N ILE A 79 -8.29 10.06 -23.40
CA ILE A 79 -8.32 10.61 -22.06
C ILE A 79 -8.25 12.13 -22.12
N SER A 80 -9.29 12.78 -21.62
CA SER A 80 -9.39 14.24 -21.59
C SER A 80 -8.85 14.82 -20.28
N LYS A 81 -8.38 16.06 -20.34
CA LYS A 81 -7.97 16.80 -19.15
C LYS A 81 -9.18 17.06 -18.23
N GLY A 82 -8.96 16.86 -16.92
CA GLY A 82 -9.95 17.15 -15.87
C GLY A 82 -10.77 15.94 -15.46
N GLN A 83 -10.48 14.77 -16.02
CA GLN A 83 -11.05 13.51 -15.52
C GLN A 83 -10.45 13.14 -14.18
N THR A 84 -11.27 12.50 -13.32
CA THR A 84 -10.84 11.95 -12.03
C THR A 84 -10.39 10.51 -12.22
N ALA A 85 -9.29 10.14 -11.58
CA ALA A 85 -8.78 8.78 -11.56
C ALA A 85 -8.37 8.36 -10.14
N GLU A 86 -8.56 7.11 -9.83
CA GLU A 86 -7.92 6.45 -8.69
C GLU A 86 -6.52 6.01 -9.12
N ILE A 87 -5.51 6.37 -8.35
CA ILE A 87 -4.12 6.06 -8.66
C ILE A 87 -3.58 5.02 -7.69
N SER A 88 -3.09 3.91 -8.22
CA SER A 88 -2.38 2.87 -7.49
C SER A 88 -0.92 2.88 -7.92
N ILE A 89 0.01 3.11 -6.99
CA ILE A 89 1.45 3.11 -7.28
C ILE A 89 2.04 1.83 -6.72
N ALA A 90 2.75 1.07 -7.54
CA ALA A 90 3.51 -0.09 -7.09
C ALA A 90 4.68 0.40 -6.23
N SER A 91 4.76 -0.09 -5.02
CA SER A 91 5.92 0.08 -4.15
C SER A 91 6.68 -1.24 -4.04
N ASP A 92 7.92 -1.17 -3.56
CA ASP A 92 8.67 -2.39 -3.25
C ASP A 92 7.86 -3.25 -2.29
N GLY A 93 7.60 -4.50 -2.69
CA GLY A 93 6.85 -5.45 -1.89
C GLY A 93 7.62 -5.78 -0.61
N THR A 94 6.94 -5.80 0.52
CA THR A 94 7.45 -6.39 1.75
C THR A 94 6.84 -7.77 1.89
N GLN A 95 7.66 -8.76 2.23
CA GLN A 95 7.15 -10.08 2.56
C GLN A 95 6.19 -9.97 3.75
N ALA A 96 4.99 -10.46 3.58
CA ALA A 96 3.95 -10.39 4.58
C ALA A 96 3.09 -11.64 4.53
N HIS A 97 2.56 -12.03 5.69
CA HIS A 97 1.66 -13.15 5.86
C HIS A 97 0.24 -12.66 6.12
N LEU A 98 -0.72 -13.27 5.45
CA LEU A 98 -2.13 -13.04 5.72
C LEU A 98 -2.59 -14.05 6.75
N LEU A 99 -2.93 -13.58 7.94
CA LEU A 99 -3.38 -14.42 9.06
C LEU A 99 -4.76 -14.00 9.55
N PRO A 100 -5.54 -14.92 10.13
CA PRO A 100 -6.76 -14.55 10.84
C PRO A 100 -6.46 -13.53 11.95
N GLN A 101 -7.32 -12.55 12.14
CA GLN A 101 -7.17 -11.56 13.22
C GLN A 101 -7.06 -12.21 14.60
N SER A 102 -7.70 -13.38 14.79
CA SER A 102 -7.62 -14.15 16.03
C SER A 102 -6.22 -14.68 16.35
N ALA A 103 -5.30 -14.76 15.39
CA ALA A 103 -3.93 -15.20 15.65
C ALA A 103 -3.06 -14.13 16.33
N LEU A 104 -3.50 -12.86 16.30
CA LEU A 104 -2.82 -11.79 16.99
C LEU A 104 -2.93 -11.92 18.50
N THR A 105 -1.82 -11.74 19.19
CA THR A 105 -1.77 -11.71 20.66
C THR A 105 -0.74 -10.66 21.11
N LEU A 106 -0.76 -10.37 22.39
CA LEU A 106 0.24 -9.50 23.03
C LEU A 106 1.14 -10.36 23.91
N ASP A 107 2.39 -10.02 23.99
CA ASP A 107 3.29 -10.57 25.00
C ASP A 107 3.10 -9.85 26.37
N ASP A 108 3.87 -10.27 27.36
CA ASP A 108 3.82 -9.69 28.72
C ASP A 108 4.29 -8.22 28.76
N SER A 109 5.01 -7.76 27.74
CA SER A 109 5.45 -6.37 27.59
C SER A 109 4.44 -5.47 26.88
N GLY A 110 3.40 -6.08 26.28
CA GLY A 110 2.38 -5.42 25.47
C GLY A 110 2.78 -5.28 23.99
N ALA A 111 3.84 -5.97 23.54
CA ALA A 111 4.20 -6.01 22.12
C ALA A 111 3.23 -6.87 21.34
N LEU A 112 2.83 -6.38 20.15
CA LEU A 112 1.93 -7.10 19.25
C LEU A 112 2.69 -8.17 18.48
N GLY A 113 2.15 -9.38 18.43
CA GLY A 113 2.78 -10.45 17.71
C GLY A 113 1.88 -11.67 17.51
N VAL A 114 2.50 -12.75 17.12
CA VAL A 114 1.86 -14.06 16.98
C VAL A 114 2.67 -15.13 17.69
N ARG A 115 2.01 -16.19 18.12
CA ARG A 115 2.67 -17.37 18.64
C ARG A 115 2.83 -18.40 17.53
N THR A 116 4.03 -18.95 17.43
CA THR A 116 4.40 -19.94 16.44
C THR A 116 4.87 -21.20 17.15
N VAL A 117 5.01 -22.28 16.40
CA VAL A 117 5.58 -23.53 16.91
C VAL A 117 6.78 -23.89 16.08
N ASP A 118 7.91 -24.19 16.74
CA ASP A 118 9.16 -24.61 16.10
C ASP A 118 9.15 -26.10 15.73
N GLU A 119 10.28 -26.57 15.19
CA GLU A 119 10.47 -27.99 14.82
C GLU A 119 10.49 -28.93 16.04
N GLN A 120 10.75 -28.40 17.22
CA GLN A 120 10.76 -29.13 18.49
C GLN A 120 9.43 -29.11 19.22
N SER A 121 8.38 -28.60 18.54
CA SER A 121 7.01 -28.43 19.09
C SER A 121 6.94 -27.43 20.26
N GLN A 122 7.90 -26.50 20.36
CA GLN A 122 7.89 -25.46 21.38
C GLN A 122 7.25 -24.18 20.85
N VAL A 123 6.51 -23.51 21.72
CA VAL A 123 5.88 -22.22 21.42
C VAL A 123 6.92 -21.11 21.48
N LEU A 124 6.93 -20.26 20.46
CA LEU A 124 7.75 -19.05 20.36
C LEU A 124 6.88 -17.86 20.01
N PHE A 125 7.09 -16.75 20.67
CA PHE A 125 6.47 -15.47 20.33
C PHE A 125 7.31 -14.74 19.27
N PHE A 126 6.64 -14.27 18.22
CA PHE A 126 7.25 -13.39 17.22
C PHE A 126 6.54 -12.05 17.22
N GLU A 127 7.29 -11.00 17.56
CA GLU A 127 6.83 -9.63 17.39
C GLU A 127 6.62 -9.35 15.90
N THR A 128 5.48 -8.77 15.57
CA THR A 128 5.08 -8.51 14.17
C THR A 128 4.54 -7.11 14.01
N ASP A 129 4.79 -6.53 12.84
CA ASP A 129 4.19 -5.26 12.47
C ASP A 129 2.94 -5.47 11.59
N LEU A 130 1.86 -4.84 12.00
CA LEU A 130 0.62 -4.83 11.22
C LEU A 130 0.79 -3.89 10.01
N ILE A 131 0.72 -4.45 8.79
CA ILE A 131 0.76 -3.67 7.54
C ILE A 131 -0.65 -3.19 7.17
N ARG A 132 -1.62 -4.10 7.23
CA ARG A 132 -2.99 -3.84 6.79
C ARG A 132 -3.96 -4.77 7.49
N ASP A 133 -5.09 -4.20 7.91
CA ASP A 133 -6.27 -4.95 8.36
C ASP A 133 -7.30 -5.02 7.23
N THR A 134 -7.85 -6.21 6.97
CA THR A 134 -8.84 -6.46 5.94
C THR A 134 -9.94 -7.39 6.45
N MET A 135 -11.07 -7.44 5.75
CA MET A 135 -12.16 -8.38 6.08
C MET A 135 -11.75 -9.87 5.95
N LYS A 136 -10.65 -10.16 5.26
CA LYS A 136 -10.12 -11.53 5.09
C LYS A 136 -9.09 -11.92 6.14
N GLY A 137 -8.60 -10.95 6.92
CA GLY A 137 -7.54 -11.11 7.89
C GLY A 137 -6.56 -9.95 7.90
N VAL A 138 -5.50 -10.11 8.68
CA VAL A 138 -4.45 -9.12 8.89
C VAL A 138 -3.18 -9.48 8.14
N TRP A 139 -2.59 -8.49 7.49
CA TRP A 139 -1.28 -8.64 6.85
C TRP A 139 -0.20 -8.22 7.84
N LEU A 140 0.67 -9.17 8.17
CA LEU A 140 1.75 -9.00 9.14
C LEU A 140 3.11 -9.18 8.47
N LYS A 141 4.08 -8.35 8.85
CA LYS A 141 5.51 -8.53 8.51
C LYS A 141 6.31 -8.90 9.75
N GLY A 142 7.52 -9.41 9.54
CA GLY A 142 8.43 -9.80 10.62
C GLY A 142 8.49 -11.31 10.87
N LEU A 143 7.66 -12.09 10.19
CA LEU A 143 7.69 -13.55 10.29
C LEU A 143 8.64 -14.16 9.23
N PRO A 144 9.27 -15.31 9.53
CA PRO A 144 9.99 -16.11 8.55
C PRO A 144 9.08 -16.53 7.39
N GLU A 145 9.70 -16.82 6.22
CA GLU A 145 8.96 -17.20 5.01
C GLU A 145 8.02 -18.40 5.21
N LYS A 146 8.46 -19.35 6.02
CA LYS A 146 7.65 -20.51 6.44
C LYS A 146 7.63 -20.58 7.95
N THR A 147 6.45 -20.51 8.53
CA THR A 147 6.27 -20.58 9.97
C THR A 147 4.91 -21.20 10.31
N ASN A 148 4.88 -21.98 11.36
CA ASN A 148 3.64 -22.58 11.86
C ASN A 148 3.05 -21.64 12.91
N VAL A 149 2.00 -20.93 12.55
CA VAL A 149 1.34 -19.96 13.43
C VAL A 149 0.19 -20.65 14.18
N ILE A 150 0.09 -20.40 15.48
CA ILE A 150 -1.05 -20.84 16.29
C ILE A 150 -2.22 -19.91 16.00
N VAL A 151 -3.26 -20.44 15.35
CA VAL A 151 -4.47 -19.66 15.01
C VAL A 151 -5.63 -19.95 15.95
N LEU A 152 -5.50 -21.00 16.76
CA LEU A 152 -6.47 -21.39 17.78
C LEU A 152 -5.74 -21.89 19.02
N GLY A 153 -6.12 -21.40 20.20
CA GLY A 153 -5.52 -21.80 21.47
C GLY A 153 -4.32 -20.96 21.91
N GLN A 154 -3.96 -19.91 21.19
CA GLN A 154 -2.84 -19.01 21.47
C GLN A 154 -2.90 -18.37 22.87
N GLU A 155 -4.08 -18.17 23.43
CA GLU A 155 -4.27 -17.58 24.76
C GLU A 155 -3.95 -18.55 25.91
N TYR A 156 -3.84 -19.85 25.63
CA TYR A 156 -3.61 -20.88 26.63
C TYR A 156 -2.16 -21.36 26.70
N VAL A 157 -1.30 -20.82 25.85
CA VAL A 157 0.10 -21.23 25.75
C VAL A 157 1.02 -20.04 25.99
N THR A 158 2.21 -20.30 26.52
CA THR A 158 3.28 -19.31 26.72
C THR A 158 4.56 -19.81 26.09
N ASP A 159 5.52 -18.92 25.89
CA ASP A 159 6.81 -19.25 25.28
C ASP A 159 7.54 -20.38 25.99
N GLY A 160 8.12 -21.27 25.21
CA GLY A 160 8.90 -22.42 25.69
C GLY A 160 8.06 -23.64 26.12
N ILE A 161 6.72 -23.58 26.03
CA ILE A 161 5.88 -24.75 26.32
C ILE A 161 5.84 -25.67 25.09
N GLU A 162 5.97 -26.97 25.33
CA GLU A 162 5.77 -28.00 24.31
C GLU A 162 4.28 -28.22 24.07
N VAL A 163 3.86 -28.23 22.81
CA VAL A 163 2.45 -28.37 22.42
C VAL A 163 2.24 -29.49 21.41
N GLN A 164 1.09 -30.11 21.44
CA GLN A 164 0.66 -31.03 20.40
C GLN A 164 0.01 -30.26 19.25
N GLN A 165 0.60 -30.34 18.08
CA GLN A 165 0.16 -29.58 16.90
C GLN A 165 -0.97 -30.33 16.17
N VAL A 166 -1.98 -29.59 15.75
CA VAL A 166 -2.98 -30.04 14.76
C VAL A 166 -2.95 -29.02 13.63
N PHE A 167 -2.53 -29.44 12.45
CA PHE A 167 -2.42 -28.57 11.30
C PHE A 167 -3.79 -28.34 10.64
N GLN A 168 -4.06 -27.10 10.31
CA GLN A 168 -5.17 -26.69 9.49
C GLN A 168 -4.61 -25.79 8.35
N GLU A 169 -4.95 -26.11 7.11
CA GLU A 169 -4.68 -25.20 5.99
C GLU A 169 -5.62 -23.98 6.10
N VAL A 170 -5.05 -22.79 5.98
CA VAL A 170 -5.76 -21.50 6.07
C VAL A 170 -5.86 -20.87 4.67
#